data_e7c44333e8d5e9e8e80c28245ff48d27
#
_entry.id   e7c44333e8d5e9e8e80c28245ff48d27
#
_cell.length_a   1.000
_cell.length_b   1.000
_cell.length_c   1.000
_cell.angle_alpha   90.00
_cell.angle_beta   90.00
_cell.angle_gamma   90.00
#
_symmetry.space_group_name_H-M   'P 1'
#
loop_
_entity.id
_entity.type
_entity.pdbx_description
1 polymer ?
#
loop_
_entity_poly.entity_id
_entity_poly.type
_entity_poly.pdbx_seq_one_letter_code
_entity_poly.pdbx_strand_id
1 'polypeptide(L)'
;MRLCASSKGIFAMVLAGLFVAGGAAFSAARVAFGAVMQSPSYRIQSDSINFGGVPSSGASYNLRDTLGEVATGESQSGTYRMHAGFQQMQEIYLAMSAANDITLAPALGSVTGGISNGTTSVTVKTDNPAGYLLQISAEQSPAMVRVGGGGSIDDYPTNTPLDPTFSIPAQRAVFGLSADGVDVAADFLYNGASCGSGSDAAATCWTGLSTTTRTIAQRPNANHPAGTQTTLHFRVGIAANAMTPTGVYHATTTLTLLPR
;
A
#
# COMPACT_ATOMS: atom_id res chain seq x y z
N MET A 1 -84.08 -17.74 21.56
CA MET A 1 -82.82 -18.48 21.37
C MET A 1 -81.72 -17.66 21.97
N ARG A 2 -81.26 -17.99 23.18
CA ARG A 2 -80.17 -17.22 23.90
C ARG A 2 -78.85 -17.92 23.63
N LEU A 3 -77.94 -17.25 22.97
CA LEU A 3 -76.57 -17.69 22.81
C LEU A 3 -75.73 -17.29 24.06
N CYS A 4 -75.37 -18.32 24.84
CA CYS A 4 -74.50 -18.19 26.00
C CYS A 4 -73.05 -18.26 25.50
N ALA A 5 -72.41 -17.16 25.36
CA ALA A 5 -70.98 -17.12 25.02
C ALA A 5 -70.12 -17.52 26.23
N SER A 6 -69.40 -18.63 26.13
CA SER A 6 -68.56 -19.18 27.20
C SER A 6 -67.42 -18.23 27.51
N SER A 7 -67.31 -17.81 28.78
CA SER A 7 -66.25 -16.91 29.27
C SER A 7 -64.83 -17.43 29.08
N LYS A 8 -64.64 -18.70 28.76
CA LYS A 8 -63.34 -19.31 28.50
C LYS A 8 -62.71 -18.93 27.16
N GLY A 9 -63.57 -18.62 26.14
CA GLY A 9 -63.11 -18.20 24.82
C GLY A 9 -62.54 -16.77 24.80
N ILE A 10 -63.10 -15.89 25.61
CA ILE A 10 -62.67 -14.48 25.68
C ILE A 10 -61.32 -14.36 26.39
N PHE A 11 -61.06 -15.17 27.41
CA PHE A 11 -59.79 -15.20 28.12
C PHE A 11 -58.64 -15.73 27.24
N ALA A 12 -58.90 -16.74 26.41
CA ALA A 12 -57.91 -17.27 25.46
C ALA A 12 -57.57 -16.28 24.35
N MET A 13 -58.53 -15.50 23.85
CA MET A 13 -58.26 -14.47 22.85
C MET A 13 -57.47 -13.28 23.40
N VAL A 14 -57.72 -12.87 24.63
CA VAL A 14 -56.98 -11.76 25.27
C VAL A 14 -55.56 -12.18 25.57
N LEU A 15 -55.34 -13.44 26.00
CA LEU A 15 -53.97 -13.96 26.27
C LEU A 15 -53.16 -14.11 24.96
N ALA A 16 -53.78 -14.59 23.88
CA ALA A 16 -53.15 -14.69 22.56
C ALA A 16 -52.80 -13.29 21.98
N GLY A 17 -53.65 -12.29 22.17
CA GLY A 17 -53.40 -10.92 21.78
C GLY A 17 -52.21 -10.27 22.52
N LEU A 18 -52.07 -10.56 23.82
CA LEU A 18 -50.93 -10.07 24.59
C LEU A 18 -49.61 -10.72 24.18
N PHE A 19 -49.60 -11.99 23.81
CA PHE A 19 -48.36 -12.66 23.32
C PHE A 19 -47.95 -12.15 21.95
N VAL A 20 -48.86 -11.84 21.04
CA VAL A 20 -48.55 -11.29 19.72
C VAL A 20 -48.05 -9.84 19.83
N ALA A 21 -48.64 -9.02 20.73
CA ALA A 21 -48.18 -7.66 20.97
C ALA A 21 -46.81 -7.63 21.68
N GLY A 22 -46.53 -8.57 22.60
CA GLY A 22 -45.22 -8.71 23.24
C GLY A 22 -44.11 -9.20 22.28
N GLY A 23 -44.45 -10.11 21.36
CA GLY A 23 -43.51 -10.59 20.33
C GLY A 23 -43.14 -9.55 19.30
N ALA A 24 -44.05 -8.64 18.94
CA ALA A 24 -43.79 -7.56 17.99
C ALA A 24 -42.92 -6.45 18.61
N ALA A 25 -42.92 -6.28 19.96
CA ALA A 25 -42.06 -5.31 20.62
C ALA A 25 -40.62 -5.80 20.74
N PHE A 26 -40.34 -7.10 20.73
CA PHE A 26 -39.00 -7.66 20.80
C PHE A 26 -38.26 -7.68 19.45
N SER A 27 -38.97 -7.58 18.33
CA SER A 27 -38.36 -7.59 17.00
C SER A 27 -37.84 -6.22 16.53
N ALA A 28 -37.87 -5.19 17.36
CA ALA A 28 -37.35 -3.87 17.06
C ALA A 28 -36.02 -3.59 17.80
N ALA A 29 -35.27 -4.62 18.18
CA ALA A 29 -33.89 -4.42 18.58
C ALA A 29 -33.11 -3.98 17.33
N ARG A 30 -33.07 -2.67 17.10
CA ARG A 30 -32.16 -2.08 16.10
C ARG A 30 -30.75 -2.34 16.61
N VAL A 31 -30.01 -3.15 15.87
CA VAL A 31 -28.56 -3.21 16.06
C VAL A 31 -28.05 -1.79 15.79
N ALA A 32 -27.64 -1.09 16.82
CA ALA A 32 -26.98 0.18 16.68
C ALA A 32 -25.58 -0.11 16.09
N PHE A 33 -25.46 0.01 14.79
CA PHE A 33 -24.14 0.12 14.19
C PHE A 33 -23.59 1.47 14.60
N GLY A 34 -22.43 1.48 15.25
CA GLY A 34 -21.69 2.71 15.48
C GLY A 34 -21.46 3.38 14.12
N ALA A 35 -22.13 4.49 13.87
CA ALA A 35 -21.93 5.23 12.65
C ALA A 35 -20.59 5.96 12.75
N VAL A 36 -19.67 5.61 11.88
CA VAL A 36 -18.42 6.35 11.72
C VAL A 36 -18.76 7.76 11.23
N MET A 37 -18.36 8.77 11.96
CA MET A 37 -18.52 10.16 11.53
C MET A 37 -17.62 10.43 10.34
N GLN A 38 -18.20 10.85 9.22
CA GLN A 38 -17.46 11.08 7.98
C GLN A 38 -17.98 12.28 7.20
N SER A 39 -17.06 12.94 6.51
CA SER A 39 -17.31 13.93 5.49
C SER A 39 -16.63 13.51 4.18
N PRO A 40 -16.78 14.23 3.06
CA PRO A 40 -16.09 13.90 1.82
C PRO A 40 -14.55 13.81 1.96
N SER A 41 -13.97 14.52 2.93
CA SER A 41 -12.52 14.65 3.11
C SER A 41 -11.99 14.05 4.41
N TYR A 42 -12.86 13.73 5.36
CA TYR A 42 -12.46 13.27 6.70
C TYR A 42 -13.33 12.11 7.19
N ARG A 43 -12.72 11.21 7.91
CA ARG A 43 -13.36 10.08 8.57
C ARG A 43 -12.83 9.96 9.98
N ILE A 44 -13.71 10.00 10.98
CA ILE A 44 -13.36 9.73 12.38
C ILE A 44 -13.67 8.26 12.63
N GLN A 45 -12.65 7.44 12.72
CA GLN A 45 -12.80 5.98 12.94
C GLN A 45 -12.99 5.63 14.40
N SER A 46 -12.39 6.43 15.28
CA SER A 46 -12.52 6.25 16.73
C SER A 46 -12.46 7.59 17.43
N ASP A 47 -13.24 7.74 18.49
CA ASP A 47 -13.18 8.88 19.42
C ASP A 47 -13.24 8.37 20.85
N SER A 48 -12.76 9.16 21.79
CA SER A 48 -12.97 8.94 23.20
C SER A 48 -13.17 10.26 23.94
N ILE A 49 -13.99 10.21 24.99
CA ILE A 49 -14.17 11.34 25.90
C ILE A 49 -13.31 11.09 27.13
N ASN A 50 -12.17 11.75 27.17
CA ASN A 50 -11.19 11.61 28.26
C ASN A 50 -11.27 12.81 29.22
N PHE A 51 -11.09 12.54 30.51
CA PHE A 51 -11.05 13.56 31.55
C PHE A 51 -9.64 14.13 31.77
N GLY A 52 -8.63 13.56 31.10
CA GLY A 52 -7.24 13.97 31.21
C GLY A 52 -6.30 13.02 30.48
N GLY A 53 -5.03 13.31 30.56
CA GLY A 53 -3.94 12.61 29.88
C GLY A 53 -3.09 13.60 29.10
N VAL A 54 -1.78 13.62 29.36
CA VAL A 54 -0.84 14.50 28.66
C VAL A 54 0.35 13.67 28.19
N PRO A 55 0.75 13.80 26.91
CA PRO A 55 1.99 13.18 26.48
C PRO A 55 3.16 13.70 27.32
N SER A 56 3.90 12.80 27.94
CA SER A 56 5.11 13.11 28.72
C SER A 56 6.32 12.44 28.08
N SER A 57 7.38 13.19 27.87
CA SER A 57 8.60 12.67 27.24
C SER A 57 9.85 12.98 28.08
N GLY A 58 10.74 12.03 28.15
CA GLY A 58 12.07 12.16 28.72
C GLY A 58 13.13 11.70 27.70
N ALA A 59 14.41 11.84 28.07
CA ALA A 59 15.52 11.46 27.19
C ALA A 59 15.50 9.98 26.77
N SER A 60 14.84 9.12 27.55
CA SER A 60 14.83 7.66 27.31
C SER A 60 13.44 7.06 27.22
N TYR A 61 12.37 7.84 27.34
CA TYR A 61 11.01 7.33 27.27
C TYR A 61 10.01 8.37 26.79
N ASN A 62 8.95 7.90 26.13
CA ASN A 62 7.75 8.66 25.83
C ASN A 62 6.57 7.95 26.49
N LEU A 63 5.85 8.65 27.35
CA LEU A 63 4.63 8.16 27.99
C LEU A 63 3.42 8.87 27.35
N ARG A 64 2.47 8.08 26.91
CA ARG A 64 1.13 8.55 26.52
C ARG A 64 0.13 7.87 27.44
N ASP A 65 -0.63 8.67 28.14
CA ASP A 65 -1.72 8.15 28.95
C ASP A 65 -3.05 8.81 28.58
N THR A 66 -4.14 8.13 28.87
CA THR A 66 -5.51 8.61 28.72
C THR A 66 -6.25 8.29 30.01
N LEU A 67 -6.82 9.33 30.66
CA LEU A 67 -7.56 9.19 31.89
C LEU A 67 -9.06 9.20 31.59
N GLY A 68 -9.77 8.14 31.96
CA GLY A 68 -11.23 8.03 31.75
C GLY A 68 -11.65 6.79 30.96
N GLU A 69 -10.70 5.98 30.48
CA GLU A 69 -11.00 4.72 29.80
C GLU A 69 -11.14 3.57 30.81
N VAL A 70 -12.13 2.70 30.54
CA VAL A 70 -12.44 1.55 31.42
C VAL A 70 -11.39 0.45 31.34
N ALA A 71 -10.68 0.35 30.19
CA ALA A 71 -9.61 -0.60 29.97
C ALA A 71 -8.65 -0.05 28.91
N THR A 72 -7.36 -0.33 29.06
CA THR A 72 -6.32 -0.01 28.08
C THR A 72 -5.40 -1.22 27.90
N GLY A 73 -4.93 -1.43 26.67
CA GLY A 73 -3.95 -2.47 26.35
C GLY A 73 -4.44 -3.53 25.39
N GLU A 74 -3.54 -4.45 25.10
CA GLU A 74 -3.78 -5.61 24.25
C GLU A 74 -4.01 -6.86 25.09
N SER A 75 -5.04 -7.63 24.74
CA SER A 75 -5.30 -8.97 25.26
C SER A 75 -5.40 -9.95 24.09
N GLN A 76 -4.74 -11.10 24.18
CA GLN A 76 -4.75 -12.10 23.13
C GLN A 76 -4.95 -13.52 23.65
N SER A 77 -5.62 -14.32 22.84
CA SER A 77 -5.70 -15.78 22.99
C SER A 77 -5.20 -16.44 21.69
N GLY A 78 -5.18 -17.75 21.63
CA GLY A 78 -4.80 -18.48 20.41
C GLY A 78 -5.66 -18.16 19.18
N THR A 79 -6.86 -17.58 19.37
CA THR A 79 -7.85 -17.38 18.30
C THR A 79 -8.29 -15.92 18.16
N TYR A 80 -8.17 -15.10 19.21
CA TYR A 80 -8.69 -13.74 19.25
C TYR A 80 -7.65 -12.76 19.80
N ARG A 81 -7.61 -11.56 19.21
CA ARG A 81 -6.92 -10.39 19.75
C ARG A 81 -7.94 -9.31 20.05
N MET A 82 -7.83 -8.69 21.21
CA MET A 82 -8.64 -7.57 21.64
C MET A 82 -7.72 -6.40 21.99
N HIS A 83 -7.96 -5.28 21.36
CA HIS A 83 -7.29 -4.01 21.64
C HIS A 83 -8.29 -3.12 22.36
N ALA A 84 -7.97 -2.71 23.57
CA ALA A 84 -8.81 -1.86 24.41
C ALA A 84 -8.13 -0.51 24.64
N GLY A 85 -8.93 0.56 24.59
CA GLY A 85 -8.46 1.92 24.79
C GLY A 85 -8.21 2.68 23.48
N PHE A 86 -8.40 4.00 23.53
CA PHE A 86 -8.30 4.91 22.38
C PHE A 86 -6.98 4.77 21.64
N GLN A 87 -5.87 4.63 22.35
CA GLN A 87 -4.55 4.52 21.72
C GLN A 87 -4.37 3.21 20.93
N GLN A 88 -5.10 2.15 21.32
CA GLN A 88 -5.08 0.86 20.64
C GLN A 88 -6.06 0.78 19.46
N MET A 89 -7.01 1.73 19.39
CA MET A 89 -7.98 1.83 18.29
C MET A 89 -7.48 2.64 17.09
N GLN A 90 -6.28 3.20 17.17
CA GLN A 90 -5.69 3.95 16.06
C GLN A 90 -5.21 2.98 14.98
N GLU A 91 -6.05 2.75 13.98
CA GLU A 91 -5.65 2.05 12.77
C GLU A 91 -4.87 3.03 11.87
N ILE A 92 -3.69 2.59 11.41
CA ILE A 92 -2.92 3.34 10.43
C ILE A 92 -3.59 3.20 9.06
N TYR A 93 -3.99 4.33 8.48
CA TYR A 93 -4.40 4.37 7.10
C TYR A 93 -3.16 4.33 6.19
N LEU A 94 -3.10 3.32 5.34
CA LEU A 94 -2.02 3.16 4.37
C LEU A 94 -2.63 2.66 3.06
N ALA A 95 -2.52 3.45 2.01
CA ALA A 95 -3.08 3.14 0.71
C ALA A 95 -2.12 3.49 -0.42
N MET A 96 -2.12 2.67 -1.45
CA MET A 96 -1.39 2.88 -2.69
C MET A 96 -2.35 2.76 -3.88
N SER A 97 -2.22 3.65 -4.86
CA SER A 97 -2.94 3.48 -6.12
C SER A 97 -2.40 2.27 -6.88
N ALA A 98 -3.24 1.63 -7.68
CA ALA A 98 -2.77 0.59 -8.59
C ALA A 98 -1.75 1.16 -9.58
N ALA A 99 -0.66 0.43 -9.81
CA ALA A 99 0.23 0.69 -10.92
C ALA A 99 -0.40 0.13 -12.21
N ASN A 100 -0.23 0.83 -13.31
CA ASN A 100 -0.67 0.36 -14.62
C ASN A 100 0.38 -0.56 -15.24
N ASP A 101 -0.08 -1.55 -16.01
CA ASP A 101 0.79 -2.33 -16.89
C ASP A 101 1.46 -1.42 -17.90
N ILE A 102 2.71 -1.72 -18.21
CA ILE A 102 3.56 -0.89 -19.07
C ILE A 102 3.94 -1.67 -20.32
N THR A 103 3.74 -1.05 -21.47
CA THR A 103 4.35 -1.49 -22.72
C THR A 103 5.55 -0.61 -23.01
N LEU A 104 6.74 -1.21 -23.13
CA LEU A 104 7.93 -0.49 -23.49
C LEU A 104 7.92 -0.16 -25.00
N ALA A 105 8.30 1.05 -25.33
CA ALA A 105 8.34 1.56 -26.71
C ALA A 105 9.64 2.35 -26.97
N PRO A 106 10.14 2.33 -28.24
CA PRO A 106 9.72 1.56 -29.39
C PRO A 106 10.08 0.07 -29.31
N ALA A 107 9.50 -0.77 -30.16
CA ALA A 107 9.95 -2.15 -30.31
C ALA A 107 11.40 -2.18 -30.81
N LEU A 108 12.22 -3.10 -30.26
CA LEU A 108 13.64 -3.17 -30.54
C LEU A 108 13.99 -4.36 -31.45
N GLY A 109 14.96 -4.17 -32.33
CA GLY A 109 15.57 -5.22 -33.13
C GLY A 109 16.93 -5.65 -32.54
N SER A 110 17.21 -6.96 -32.55
CA SER A 110 18.48 -7.50 -32.03
C SER A 110 19.69 -7.14 -32.90
N VAL A 111 19.48 -6.80 -34.17
CA VAL A 111 20.56 -6.47 -35.13
C VAL A 111 21.00 -5.03 -34.97
N THR A 112 20.04 -4.10 -34.97
CA THR A 112 20.32 -2.67 -34.89
C THR A 112 20.51 -2.15 -33.46
N GLY A 113 19.98 -2.89 -32.50
CA GLY A 113 19.96 -2.46 -31.13
C GLY A 113 19.00 -1.29 -30.89
N GLY A 114 19.15 -0.60 -29.77
CA GLY A 114 18.38 0.57 -29.41
C GLY A 114 17.93 0.58 -27.96
N ILE A 115 17.11 1.56 -27.61
CA ILE A 115 16.54 1.77 -26.27
C ILE A 115 15.02 1.81 -26.36
N SER A 116 14.36 1.11 -25.45
CA SER A 116 12.91 1.12 -25.27
C SER A 116 12.58 1.52 -23.84
N ASN A 117 11.61 2.41 -23.66
CA ASN A 117 11.26 2.99 -22.37
C ASN A 117 9.77 2.80 -22.07
N GLY A 118 9.44 2.77 -20.80
CA GLY A 118 8.09 2.83 -20.30
C GLY A 118 8.04 3.38 -18.89
N THR A 119 6.95 4.02 -18.53
CA THR A 119 6.78 4.65 -17.22
C THR A 119 5.45 4.30 -16.62
N THR A 120 5.41 4.19 -15.29
CA THR A 120 4.18 4.13 -14.51
C THR A 120 4.36 4.95 -13.25
N SER A 121 3.27 5.36 -12.63
CA SER A 121 3.33 6.08 -11.37
C SER A 121 2.34 5.52 -10.38
N VAL A 122 2.71 5.59 -9.11
CA VAL A 122 1.88 5.20 -7.98
C VAL A 122 1.79 6.36 -7.00
N THR A 123 0.61 6.52 -6.39
CA THR A 123 0.39 7.52 -5.35
C THR A 123 0.20 6.80 -4.02
N VAL A 124 1.02 7.16 -3.03
CA VAL A 124 0.91 6.64 -1.67
C VAL A 124 0.25 7.68 -0.78
N LYS A 125 -0.68 7.22 0.07
CA LYS A 125 -1.34 8.02 1.10
C LYS A 125 -1.25 7.32 2.44
N THR A 126 -0.83 8.05 3.48
CA THR A 126 -0.80 7.52 4.85
C THR A 126 -1.05 8.63 5.87
N ASP A 127 -1.76 8.29 6.94
CA ASP A 127 -1.88 9.10 8.15
C ASP A 127 -0.86 8.71 9.23
N ASN A 128 -0.05 7.68 8.96
CA ASN A 128 1.02 7.26 9.86
C ASN A 128 2.00 8.41 10.14
N PRO A 129 2.14 8.87 11.39
CA PRO A 129 3.08 9.93 11.73
C PRO A 129 4.56 9.54 11.49
N ALA A 130 4.87 8.25 11.46
CA ALA A 130 6.20 7.75 11.09
C ALA A 130 6.39 7.57 9.57
N GLY A 131 5.30 7.74 8.77
CA GLY A 131 5.36 7.68 7.31
C GLY A 131 5.29 6.28 6.73
N TYR A 132 5.97 6.08 5.60
CA TYR A 132 5.93 4.83 4.84
C TYR A 132 7.26 4.48 4.18
N LEU A 133 7.36 3.22 3.75
CA LEU A 133 8.37 2.70 2.83
C LEU A 133 7.66 2.08 1.64
N LEU A 134 8.08 2.45 0.42
CA LEU A 134 7.64 1.82 -0.83
C LEU A 134 8.82 1.04 -1.42
N GLN A 135 8.60 -0.24 -1.66
CA GLN A 135 9.61 -1.16 -2.15
C GLN A 135 9.17 -1.82 -3.46
N ILE A 136 10.15 -2.24 -4.25
CA ILE A 136 9.95 -3.02 -5.48
C ILE A 136 10.82 -4.27 -5.46
N SER A 137 10.32 -5.36 -6.02
CA SER A 137 11.08 -6.57 -6.34
C SER A 137 10.59 -7.19 -7.64
N ALA A 138 11.44 -7.95 -8.29
CA ALA A 138 11.02 -8.81 -9.41
C ALA A 138 10.62 -10.21 -8.91
N GLU A 139 9.76 -10.87 -9.65
CA GLU A 139 9.35 -12.25 -9.35
C GLU A 139 10.52 -13.24 -9.56
N GLN A 140 11.41 -12.93 -10.49
CA GLN A 140 12.54 -13.78 -10.87
C GLN A 140 13.77 -12.96 -11.29
N SER A 141 14.94 -13.61 -11.43
CA SER A 141 16.16 -13.00 -11.97
C SER A 141 16.77 -13.96 -13.02
N PRO A 142 17.02 -13.46 -14.26
CA PRO A 142 16.74 -12.13 -14.76
C PRO A 142 15.25 -11.78 -14.73
N ALA A 143 14.92 -10.53 -14.42
CA ALA A 143 13.54 -10.08 -14.26
C ALA A 143 12.74 -10.17 -15.57
N MET A 144 13.39 -9.90 -16.71
CA MET A 144 12.73 -9.87 -18.00
C MET A 144 13.00 -11.15 -18.81
N VAL A 145 11.93 -11.91 -19.02
CA VAL A 145 11.99 -13.21 -19.70
C VAL A 145 11.09 -13.25 -20.93
N ARG A 146 11.47 -14.09 -21.88
CA ARG A 146 10.72 -14.31 -23.12
C ARG A 146 9.46 -15.13 -22.87
N VAL A 147 8.33 -14.66 -23.41
CA VAL A 147 7.07 -15.41 -23.40
C VAL A 147 7.26 -16.72 -24.17
N GLY A 148 6.93 -17.84 -23.53
CA GLY A 148 7.14 -19.18 -24.08
C GLY A 148 8.55 -19.75 -23.87
N GLY A 149 9.42 -19.04 -23.15
CA GLY A 149 10.76 -19.51 -22.75
C GLY A 149 11.83 -19.30 -23.85
N GLY A 150 13.02 -19.81 -23.58
CA GLY A 150 14.16 -19.80 -24.51
C GLY A 150 14.88 -18.47 -24.63
N GLY A 151 14.80 -17.57 -23.65
CA GLY A 151 15.59 -16.35 -23.60
C GLY A 151 15.21 -15.41 -22.46
N SER A 152 16.16 -14.59 -22.06
CA SER A 152 16.00 -13.52 -21.07
C SER A 152 16.82 -12.31 -21.49
N ILE A 153 16.49 -11.14 -20.91
CA ILE A 153 17.30 -9.94 -20.97
C ILE A 153 17.94 -9.78 -19.61
N ASP A 154 19.24 -9.59 -19.57
CA ASP A 154 20.00 -9.46 -18.33
C ASP A 154 19.49 -8.29 -17.49
N ASP A 155 19.49 -8.43 -16.16
CA ASP A 155 19.24 -7.31 -15.28
C ASP A 155 20.38 -6.29 -15.38
N TYR A 156 20.04 -4.99 -15.37
CA TYR A 156 21.04 -3.93 -15.34
C TYR A 156 21.90 -4.07 -14.08
N PRO A 157 23.22 -3.75 -14.12
CA PRO A 157 24.08 -3.87 -12.95
C PRO A 157 23.55 -3.06 -11.77
N THR A 158 23.61 -3.67 -10.58
CA THR A 158 23.28 -2.99 -9.32
C THR A 158 24.54 -2.40 -8.70
N ASN A 159 24.90 -1.19 -9.11
CA ASN A 159 26.06 -0.48 -8.59
C ASN A 159 25.72 0.32 -7.32
N THR A 160 26.73 0.67 -6.54
CA THR A 160 26.62 1.58 -5.40
C THR A 160 27.78 2.57 -5.45
N PRO A 161 27.51 3.85 -5.71
CA PRO A 161 26.21 4.48 -6.04
C PRO A 161 25.62 3.97 -7.36
N LEU A 162 24.32 4.24 -7.57
CA LEU A 162 23.62 3.89 -8.81
C LEU A 162 24.23 4.64 -10.01
N ASP A 163 24.06 4.08 -11.21
CA ASP A 163 24.58 4.72 -12.42
C ASP A 163 23.72 5.92 -12.83
N PRO A 164 24.29 7.13 -12.95
CA PRO A 164 23.53 8.31 -13.33
C PRO A 164 23.01 8.25 -14.76
N THR A 165 23.65 7.46 -15.61
CA THR A 165 23.30 7.28 -17.03
C THR A 165 23.13 5.80 -17.34
N PHE A 166 22.10 5.47 -18.10
CA PHE A 166 21.91 4.10 -18.55
C PHE A 166 22.91 3.72 -19.65
N SER A 167 23.78 2.76 -19.35
CA SER A 167 24.79 2.26 -20.29
C SER A 167 24.45 0.85 -20.75
N ILE A 168 24.67 0.56 -22.03
CA ILE A 168 24.41 -0.75 -22.61
C ILE A 168 25.76 -1.44 -22.88
N PRO A 169 26.09 -2.55 -22.19
CA PRO A 169 27.29 -3.29 -22.46
C PRO A 169 27.33 -3.80 -23.91
N ALA A 170 28.52 -3.84 -24.51
CA ALA A 170 28.66 -4.30 -25.89
C ALA A 170 28.11 -5.73 -26.07
N GLN A 171 27.35 -5.95 -27.15
CA GLN A 171 26.75 -7.23 -27.50
C GLN A 171 25.80 -7.81 -26.43
N ARG A 172 25.23 -6.97 -25.58
CA ARG A 172 24.29 -7.40 -24.54
C ARG A 172 22.96 -6.66 -24.64
N ALA A 173 21.95 -7.24 -24.00
CA ALA A 173 20.68 -6.61 -23.72
C ALA A 173 20.52 -6.51 -22.21
N VAL A 174 20.10 -5.35 -21.70
CA VAL A 174 19.94 -5.09 -20.27
C VAL A 174 18.61 -4.42 -19.97
N PHE A 175 18.01 -4.76 -18.83
CA PHE A 175 16.75 -4.20 -18.33
C PHE A 175 16.98 -3.53 -17.00
N GLY A 176 16.59 -2.28 -16.86
CA GLY A 176 16.82 -1.49 -15.68
C GLY A 176 15.62 -0.64 -15.27
N LEU A 177 15.71 -0.18 -14.03
CA LEU A 177 14.75 0.65 -13.32
C LEU A 177 15.44 1.95 -12.86
N SER A 178 14.69 3.05 -12.91
CA SER A 178 14.94 4.29 -12.19
C SER A 178 13.63 4.76 -11.54
N ALA A 179 13.73 5.55 -10.49
CA ALA A 179 12.57 6.13 -9.79
C ALA A 179 12.79 7.62 -9.56
N ASP A 180 11.69 8.39 -9.61
CA ASP A 180 11.67 9.80 -9.24
C ASP A 180 10.41 10.17 -8.47
N GLY A 181 10.44 11.31 -7.79
CA GLY A 181 9.37 11.85 -6.97
C GLY A 181 9.87 12.46 -5.67
N VAL A 182 9.04 13.26 -5.03
CA VAL A 182 9.40 14.02 -3.81
C VAL A 182 9.89 13.13 -2.67
N ASP A 183 9.35 11.91 -2.57
CA ASP A 183 9.69 10.94 -1.52
C ASP A 183 10.64 9.84 -2.02
N VAL A 184 11.26 10.02 -3.18
CA VAL A 184 12.19 9.03 -3.74
C VAL A 184 13.32 8.73 -2.75
N ALA A 185 13.74 7.45 -2.70
CA ALA A 185 14.81 7.02 -1.82
C ALA A 185 16.15 7.71 -2.19
N ALA A 186 17.00 7.94 -1.19
CA ALA A 186 18.26 8.69 -1.36
C ALA A 186 19.13 8.14 -2.50
N ASP A 187 19.14 6.82 -2.71
CA ASP A 187 19.90 6.18 -3.78
C ASP A 187 19.59 6.74 -5.18
N PHE A 188 18.34 7.20 -5.40
CA PHE A 188 17.88 7.75 -6.67
C PHE A 188 18.03 9.27 -6.79
N LEU A 189 18.50 9.95 -5.76
CA LEU A 189 18.82 11.38 -5.84
C LEU A 189 20.09 11.60 -6.64
N TYR A 190 20.14 12.71 -7.40
CA TYR A 190 21.25 13.05 -8.27
C TYR A 190 21.81 14.45 -7.96
N ASN A 191 23.12 14.56 -7.84
CA ASN A 191 23.78 15.82 -7.52
C ASN A 191 24.44 16.53 -8.73
N GLY A 192 24.14 16.05 -9.94
CA GLY A 192 24.76 16.56 -11.18
C GLY A 192 25.96 15.74 -11.66
N ALA A 193 26.52 14.85 -10.81
CA ALA A 193 27.66 14.02 -11.15
C ALA A 193 27.45 12.55 -10.77
N SER A 194 26.87 12.28 -9.59
CA SER A 194 26.66 10.93 -9.06
C SER A 194 25.31 10.80 -8.39
N CYS A 195 24.85 9.56 -8.26
CA CYS A 195 23.65 9.20 -7.51
C CYS A 195 23.94 9.02 -6.02
N GLY A 196 22.88 9.03 -5.19
CA GLY A 196 22.95 8.83 -3.74
C GLY A 196 22.81 10.12 -2.93
N SER A 197 22.77 11.28 -3.57
CA SER A 197 22.59 12.59 -2.92
C SER A 197 22.14 13.63 -3.94
N GLY A 198 21.70 14.81 -3.45
CA GLY A 198 21.29 15.93 -4.31
C GLY A 198 19.77 16.07 -4.37
N SER A 199 19.23 16.20 -5.57
CA SER A 199 17.80 16.41 -5.83
C SER A 199 17.19 15.30 -6.66
N ASP A 200 15.89 15.24 -6.68
CA ASP A 200 15.13 14.38 -7.58
C ASP A 200 15.41 14.73 -9.05
N ALA A 201 15.65 13.71 -9.86
CA ALA A 201 15.93 13.85 -11.30
C ALA A 201 15.33 12.69 -12.09
N ALA A 202 14.35 13.00 -12.93
CA ALA A 202 13.62 12.01 -13.70
C ALA A 202 14.53 11.18 -14.60
N ALA A 203 14.27 9.88 -14.68
CA ALA A 203 14.97 8.91 -15.53
C ALA A 203 16.50 8.97 -15.39
N THR A 204 16.96 9.19 -14.17
CA THR A 204 18.36 9.23 -13.75
C THR A 204 18.56 8.20 -12.64
N CYS A 205 19.79 7.77 -12.37
CA CYS A 205 20.11 6.79 -11.33
C CYS A 205 19.50 5.41 -11.57
N TRP A 206 20.09 4.70 -12.50
CA TRP A 206 19.62 3.39 -12.98
C TRP A 206 20.17 2.23 -12.14
N THR A 207 19.34 1.22 -11.96
CA THR A 207 19.66 -0.03 -11.26
C THR A 207 18.95 -1.21 -11.92
N GLY A 208 19.45 -2.41 -11.68
CA GLY A 208 18.75 -3.65 -12.02
C GLY A 208 17.61 -3.96 -11.07
N LEU A 209 16.71 -4.80 -11.53
CA LEU A 209 15.69 -5.44 -10.71
C LEU A 209 16.22 -6.79 -10.20
N SER A 210 15.80 -7.17 -9.02
CA SER A 210 16.13 -8.48 -8.44
C SER A 210 14.97 -9.02 -7.62
N THR A 211 15.05 -10.26 -7.21
CA THR A 211 14.09 -10.88 -6.29
C THR A 211 14.20 -10.30 -4.85
N THR A 212 15.32 -9.64 -4.55
CA THR A 212 15.48 -8.90 -3.29
C THR A 212 14.81 -7.53 -3.40
N THR A 213 14.02 -7.20 -2.38
CA THR A 213 13.31 -5.91 -2.32
C THR A 213 14.27 -4.72 -2.26
N ARG A 214 13.97 -3.68 -3.04
CA ARG A 214 14.68 -2.40 -3.02
C ARG A 214 13.70 -1.29 -2.64
N THR A 215 14.10 -0.44 -1.70
CA THR A 215 13.32 0.77 -1.38
C THR A 215 13.44 1.78 -2.50
N ILE A 216 12.32 2.21 -3.05
CA ILE A 216 12.22 3.20 -4.15
C ILE A 216 11.71 4.55 -3.66
N ALA A 217 10.87 4.57 -2.64
CA ALA A 217 10.45 5.80 -1.98
C ALA A 217 10.27 5.59 -0.48
N GLN A 218 10.48 6.66 0.29
CA GLN A 218 10.31 6.68 1.73
C GLN A 218 9.96 8.07 2.23
N ARG A 219 9.10 8.10 3.24
CA ARG A 219 8.66 9.34 3.87
C ARG A 219 8.64 9.19 5.39
N PRO A 220 9.14 10.18 6.16
CA PRO A 220 9.18 10.10 7.62
C PRO A 220 7.97 10.70 8.33
N ASN A 221 6.89 11.02 7.62
CA ASN A 221 5.69 11.64 8.19
C ASN A 221 4.44 11.34 7.35
N ALA A 222 3.26 11.64 7.90
CA ALA A 222 1.99 11.52 7.19
C ALA A 222 1.92 12.42 5.95
N ASN A 223 1.15 12.00 4.94
CA ASN A 223 0.86 12.76 3.72
C ASN A 223 -0.62 12.74 3.31
N HIS A 224 -1.48 12.12 4.12
CA HIS A 224 -2.92 12.15 3.90
C HIS A 224 -3.49 13.58 4.19
N PRO A 225 -4.47 14.10 3.43
CA PRO A 225 -5.22 13.43 2.36
C PRO A 225 -4.58 13.54 0.96
N ALA A 226 -3.60 14.40 0.75
CA ALA A 226 -3.06 14.70 -0.58
C ALA A 226 -2.42 13.47 -1.25
N GLY A 227 -1.56 12.77 -0.52
CA GLY A 227 -0.73 11.70 -1.06
C GLY A 227 0.53 12.22 -1.77
N THR A 228 1.45 11.31 -2.07
CA THR A 228 2.68 11.61 -2.79
C THR A 228 2.85 10.61 -3.94
N GLN A 229 3.15 11.13 -5.12
CA GLN A 229 3.38 10.34 -6.31
C GLN A 229 4.86 9.96 -6.43
N THR A 230 5.11 8.72 -6.81
CA THR A 230 6.42 8.21 -7.23
C THR A 230 6.27 7.67 -8.65
N THR A 231 7.15 8.09 -9.55
CA THR A 231 7.20 7.61 -10.94
C THR A 231 8.30 6.58 -11.09
N LEU A 232 8.01 5.50 -11.76
CA LEU A 232 8.93 4.42 -12.09
C LEU A 232 9.22 4.44 -13.58
N HIS A 233 10.49 4.46 -13.92
CA HIS A 233 10.98 4.42 -15.28
C HIS A 233 11.64 3.08 -15.54
N PHE A 234 11.12 2.35 -16.53
CA PHE A 234 11.70 1.10 -16.97
C PHE A 234 12.35 1.29 -18.33
N ARG A 235 13.51 0.68 -18.49
CA ARG A 235 14.28 0.79 -19.72
C ARG A 235 14.88 -0.55 -20.09
N VAL A 236 14.73 -0.90 -21.38
CA VAL A 236 15.50 -1.97 -22.02
C VAL A 236 16.46 -1.32 -23.02
N GLY A 237 17.72 -1.72 -22.91
CA GLY A 237 18.71 -1.37 -23.90
C GLY A 237 19.26 -2.65 -24.55
N ILE A 238 19.31 -2.67 -25.88
CA ILE A 238 19.91 -3.75 -26.67
C ILE A 238 21.06 -3.15 -27.46
N ALA A 239 22.28 -3.69 -27.28
CA ALA A 239 23.41 -3.33 -28.11
C ALA A 239 23.25 -3.88 -29.54
N ALA A 240 23.86 -3.24 -30.51
CA ALA A 240 23.92 -3.81 -31.85
C ALA A 240 24.59 -5.21 -31.83
N ASN A 241 24.03 -6.14 -32.58
CA ASN A 241 24.49 -7.55 -32.65
C ASN A 241 24.44 -8.31 -31.30
N ALA A 242 23.52 -7.97 -30.41
CA ALA A 242 23.39 -8.60 -29.09
C ALA A 242 22.85 -10.05 -29.13
N MET A 243 22.49 -10.58 -30.30
CA MET A 243 21.97 -11.93 -30.49
C MET A 243 20.80 -12.31 -29.56
N THR A 244 20.03 -11.32 -29.11
CA THR A 244 18.85 -11.56 -28.29
C THR A 244 17.78 -12.28 -29.12
N PRO A 245 17.21 -13.41 -28.65
CA PRO A 245 16.16 -14.11 -29.40
C PRO A 245 14.97 -13.21 -29.67
N THR A 246 14.40 -13.29 -30.86
CA THR A 246 13.20 -12.54 -31.21
C THR A 246 11.99 -13.05 -30.44
N GLY A 247 11.09 -12.15 -30.03
CA GLY A 247 9.88 -12.51 -29.29
C GLY A 247 9.37 -11.40 -28.41
N VAL A 248 8.31 -11.68 -27.68
CA VAL A 248 7.76 -10.81 -26.66
C VAL A 248 8.43 -11.14 -25.33
N TYR A 249 8.85 -10.13 -24.61
CA TYR A 249 9.46 -10.25 -23.27
C TYR A 249 8.57 -9.57 -22.25
N HIS A 250 8.50 -10.13 -21.05
CA HIS A 250 7.80 -9.52 -19.92
C HIS A 250 8.62 -9.62 -18.64
N ALA A 251 8.37 -8.70 -17.72
CA ALA A 251 8.87 -8.72 -16.34
C ALA A 251 7.69 -8.51 -15.40
N THR A 252 7.55 -9.39 -14.40
CA THR A 252 6.58 -9.22 -13.33
C THR A 252 7.27 -8.60 -12.12
N THR A 253 6.73 -7.48 -11.65
CA THR A 253 7.27 -6.75 -10.49
C THR A 253 6.21 -6.61 -9.41
N THR A 254 6.63 -6.72 -8.16
CA THR A 254 5.78 -6.53 -6.99
C THR A 254 6.16 -5.24 -6.29
N LEU A 255 5.18 -4.36 -6.11
CA LEU A 255 5.30 -3.17 -5.27
C LEU A 255 4.78 -3.51 -3.86
N THR A 256 5.59 -3.26 -2.85
CA THR A 256 5.24 -3.50 -1.45
C THR A 256 5.26 -2.20 -0.70
N LEU A 257 4.13 -1.87 -0.07
CA LEU A 257 3.98 -0.68 0.75
C LEU A 257 3.93 -1.08 2.23
N LEU A 258 4.82 -0.52 3.03
CA LEU A 258 4.96 -0.81 4.46
C LEU A 258 4.82 0.48 5.29
N PRO A 259 4.18 0.43 6.46
CA PRO A 259 4.29 1.52 7.43
C PRO A 259 5.73 1.58 7.96
N ARG A 260 6.20 2.78 8.26
CA ARG A 260 7.53 3.00 8.82
C ARG A 260 7.48 3.07 10.35
#